data_4cc4093c1d3390430135d2c86bd27529
#
_entry.id   4cc4093c1d3390430135d2c86bd27529
#
_cell.length_a   1.000
_cell.length_b   1.000
_cell.length_c   1.000
_cell.angle_alpha   90.00
_cell.angle_beta   90.00
_cell.angle_gamma   90.00
#
_symmetry.space_group_name_H-M   'P 1'
#
loop_
_entity.id
_entity.type
_entity.pdbx_description
1 polymer ?
#
loop_
_entity_poly.entity_id
_entity_poly.type
_entity_poly.pdbx_seq_one_letter_code
_entity_poly.pdbx_strand_id
1 'polypeptide(L)'
;MLTSFCEICEKEIINTLDGSSFGFAGDIIFDSESRKTVALVVKGKRRLFGREEDFSIGWDKIETVGKDTILVKTEECSKIHNEKVGFLEKFFNFFLY
;
A
#
# COMPACT_ATOMS: atom_id res chain seq x y z
N MET A 1 15.36 12.20 4.03
CA MET A 1 15.30 11.44 5.30
C MET A 1 15.19 9.95 5.00
N LEU A 2 16.03 9.18 5.65
CA LEU A 2 15.97 7.72 5.50
C LEU A 2 14.91 7.14 6.44
N THR A 3 14.19 6.15 5.96
CA THR A 3 13.25 5.41 6.77
C THR A 3 13.31 3.93 6.40
N SER A 4 13.02 3.06 7.36
CA SER A 4 12.99 1.62 7.12
C SER A 4 11.58 1.14 6.86
N PHE A 5 11.45 -0.06 6.33
CA PHE A 5 10.14 -0.69 6.17
C PHE A 5 9.44 -0.89 7.51
N CYS A 6 10.19 -1.27 8.54
CA CYS A 6 9.62 -1.43 9.88
C CYS A 6 9.02 -0.12 10.39
N GLU A 7 9.70 1.00 10.19
CA GLU A 7 9.18 2.32 10.55
C GLU A 7 7.92 2.68 9.77
N ILE A 8 7.90 2.35 8.48
CA ILE A 8 6.72 2.58 7.62
C ILE A 8 5.51 1.83 8.16
N CYS A 9 5.69 0.59 8.61
CA CYS A 9 4.61 -0.23 9.16
C CYS A 9 4.04 0.31 10.49
N GLU A 10 4.77 1.15 11.18
CA GLU A 10 4.32 1.77 12.43
C GLU A 10 3.53 3.06 12.21
N LYS A 11 3.44 3.54 10.99
CA LYS A 11 2.80 4.81 10.68
C LYS A 11 1.38 4.58 10.14
N GLU A 12 0.46 5.38 10.61
CA GLU A 12 -0.92 5.34 10.13
C GLU A 12 -1.03 5.97 8.75
N ILE A 13 -1.72 5.30 7.85
CA ILE A 13 -1.92 5.78 6.48
C ILE A 13 -3.22 6.56 6.43
N ILE A 14 -3.12 7.85 6.08
CA ILE A 14 -4.25 8.77 6.01
C ILE A 14 -4.45 9.22 4.57
N ASN A 15 -5.68 9.09 4.09
CA ASN A 15 -6.05 9.61 2.77
C ASN A 15 -6.39 11.09 2.88
N THR A 16 -5.63 11.94 2.20
CA THR A 16 -5.83 13.39 2.26
C THR A 16 -7.07 13.87 1.51
N LEU A 17 -7.67 13.03 0.66
CA LEU A 17 -8.89 13.42 -0.05
C LEU A 17 -10.09 13.57 0.88
N ASP A 18 -10.19 12.74 1.90
CA ASP A 18 -11.34 12.69 2.79
C ASP A 18 -10.98 12.58 4.27
N GLY A 19 -9.69 12.54 4.59
CA GLY A 19 -9.22 12.39 5.96
C GLY A 19 -9.38 10.99 6.56
N SER A 20 -9.80 10.01 5.76
CA SER A 20 -10.00 8.65 6.28
C SER A 20 -8.67 7.95 6.56
N SER A 21 -8.70 7.04 7.54
CA SER A 21 -7.56 6.18 7.85
C SER A 21 -7.70 4.86 7.11
N PHE A 22 -6.64 4.47 6.42
CA PHE A 22 -6.53 3.12 5.86
C PHE A 22 -5.91 2.12 6.83
N GLY A 23 -5.47 2.57 8.00
CA GLY A 23 -4.76 1.74 8.95
C GLY A 23 -3.26 1.75 8.68
N PHE A 24 -2.63 0.59 8.75
CA PHE A 24 -1.17 0.46 8.70
C PHE A 24 -0.73 -0.43 7.56
N ALA A 25 0.44 -0.15 7.01
CA ALA A 25 1.03 -1.02 6.00
C ALA A 25 1.46 -2.34 6.62
N GLY A 26 1.26 -3.42 5.88
CA GLY A 26 1.71 -4.75 6.28
C GLY A 26 2.76 -5.33 5.34
N ASP A 27 2.97 -4.71 4.19
CA ASP A 27 3.94 -5.19 3.21
C ASP A 27 4.24 -4.11 2.18
N ILE A 28 5.27 -4.35 1.38
CA ILE A 28 5.67 -3.51 0.26
C ILE A 28 5.79 -4.39 -0.98
N ILE A 29 5.38 -3.87 -2.11
CA ILE A 29 5.62 -4.51 -3.39
C ILE A 29 6.80 -3.83 -4.05
N PHE A 30 7.79 -4.62 -4.38
CA PHE A 30 9.07 -4.16 -4.90
C PHE A 30 9.34 -4.85 -6.24
N ASP A 31 9.70 -4.06 -7.24
CA ASP A 31 10.09 -4.61 -8.54
C ASP A 31 11.58 -4.95 -8.52
N SER A 32 11.87 -6.23 -8.59
CA SER A 32 13.26 -6.71 -8.52
C SER A 32 14.10 -6.36 -9.75
N GLU A 33 13.47 -6.12 -10.89
CA GLU A 33 14.19 -5.75 -12.11
C GLU A 33 14.59 -4.28 -12.11
N SER A 34 13.64 -3.39 -11.90
CA SER A 34 13.90 -1.96 -11.83
C SER A 34 14.50 -1.53 -10.49
N ARG A 35 14.37 -2.38 -9.46
CA ARG A 35 14.80 -2.12 -8.08
C ARG A 35 14.07 -0.94 -7.46
N LYS A 36 12.82 -0.75 -7.83
CA LYS A 36 11.97 0.32 -7.33
C LYS A 36 10.80 -0.24 -6.53
N THR A 37 10.38 0.52 -5.54
CA THR A 37 9.16 0.22 -4.79
C THR A 37 7.95 0.59 -5.65
N VAL A 38 6.98 -0.29 -5.70
CA VAL A 38 5.80 -0.16 -6.57
C VAL A 38 4.57 0.26 -5.77
N ALA A 39 4.39 -0.31 -4.60
CA ALA A 39 3.18 -0.06 -3.81
C ALA A 39 3.37 -0.40 -2.33
N LEU A 40 2.53 0.21 -1.49
CA LEU A 40 2.30 -0.24 -0.13
C LEU A 40 1.13 -1.20 -0.11
N VAL A 41 1.22 -2.25 0.70
CA VAL A 41 0.12 -3.17 0.94
C VAL A 41 -0.48 -2.87 2.30
N VAL A 42 -1.78 -2.59 2.32
CA VAL A 42 -2.54 -2.38 3.54
C VAL A 42 -3.27 -3.66 3.85
N LYS A 43 -3.05 -4.19 5.06
CA LYS A 43 -3.71 -5.42 5.49
C LYS A 43 -5.17 -5.17 5.81
N GLY A 44 -6.02 -6.05 5.31
CA GLY A 44 -7.44 -6.02 5.61
C GLY A 44 -7.69 -6.31 7.09
N LYS A 45 -8.78 -5.74 7.63
CA LYS A 45 -9.15 -5.93 9.02
C LYS A 45 -9.70 -7.33 9.24
N ARG A 46 -9.37 -7.92 10.38
CA ARG A 46 -10.01 -9.16 10.84
C ARG A 46 -11.43 -8.86 11.29
N ARG A 47 -12.35 -9.70 10.85
CA ARG A 47 -13.75 -9.65 11.26
C ARG A 47 -14.12 -10.96 11.94
N LEU A 48 -15.27 -10.98 12.63
CA LEU A 48 -15.76 -12.17 13.34
C LEU A 48 -15.92 -13.37 12.40
N PHE A 49 -16.35 -13.14 11.17
CA PHE A 49 -16.59 -14.19 10.18
C PHE A 49 -15.68 -14.04 8.97
N GLY A 50 -14.39 -13.84 9.21
CA GLY A 50 -13.44 -13.71 8.15
C GLY A 50 -12.62 -12.44 8.25
N ARG A 51 -12.10 -12.01 7.13
CA ARG A 51 -11.16 -10.91 7.05
C ARG A 51 -11.42 -10.12 5.78
N GLU A 52 -11.31 -8.81 5.86
CA GLU A 52 -11.32 -7.97 4.67
C GLU A 52 -10.10 -8.28 3.81
N GLU A 53 -10.25 -8.12 2.51
CA GLU A 53 -9.14 -8.29 1.59
C GLU A 53 -8.07 -7.22 1.80
N ASP A 54 -6.83 -7.61 1.60
CA ASP A 54 -5.73 -6.65 1.55
C ASP A 54 -5.87 -5.80 0.29
N PHE A 55 -5.35 -4.57 0.34
CA PHE A 55 -5.33 -3.73 -0.85
C PHE A 55 -3.99 -3.01 -0.96
N SER A 56 -3.69 -2.55 -2.17
CA SER A 56 -2.45 -1.84 -2.43
C SER A 56 -2.70 -0.38 -2.74
N ILE A 57 -1.75 0.46 -2.32
CA ILE A 57 -1.70 1.87 -2.66
C ILE A 57 -0.43 2.08 -3.46
N GLY A 58 -0.57 2.58 -4.70
CA GLY A 58 0.58 2.84 -5.55
C GLY A 58 1.58 3.78 -4.88
N TRP A 59 2.84 3.50 -5.05
CA TRP A 59 3.90 4.31 -4.44
C TRP A 59 3.84 5.77 -4.89
N ASP A 60 3.38 6.02 -6.12
CA ASP A 60 3.18 7.36 -6.67
C ASP A 60 2.03 8.15 -6.02
N LYS A 61 1.17 7.48 -5.25
CA LYS A 61 0.07 8.11 -4.52
C LYS A 61 0.49 8.62 -3.15
N ILE A 62 1.68 8.28 -2.70
CA ILE A 62 2.20 8.76 -1.43
C ILE A 62 2.65 10.21 -1.59
N GLU A 63 2.05 11.12 -0.83
CA GLU A 63 2.43 12.52 -0.82
C GLU A 63 3.58 12.79 0.14
N THR A 64 3.49 12.24 1.33
CA THR A 64 4.44 12.53 2.40
C THR A 64 4.56 11.34 3.34
N VAL A 65 5.78 11.03 3.72
CA VAL A 65 6.06 10.10 4.82
C VAL A 65 6.49 10.94 6.01
N GLY A 66 5.58 11.10 6.96
CA GLY A 66 5.82 11.87 8.16
C GLY A 66 6.39 11.04 9.30
N LYS A 67 6.48 11.65 10.47
CA LYS A 67 6.98 10.98 11.67
C LYS A 67 6.04 9.87 12.14
N ASP A 68 4.75 10.14 12.19
CA ASP A 68 3.75 9.22 12.73
C ASP A 68 2.72 8.77 11.70
N THR A 69 2.68 9.43 10.54
CA THR A 69 1.69 9.16 9.51
C THR A 69 2.32 9.12 8.12
N ILE A 70 1.62 8.42 7.23
CA ILE A 70 1.90 8.46 5.79
C ILE A 70 0.68 9.09 5.14
N LEU A 71 0.86 10.19 4.44
CA LEU A 71 -0.21 10.87 3.74
C LEU A 71 -0.25 10.38 2.29
N VAL A 72 -1.40 9.89 1.90
CA VAL A 72 -1.63 9.43 0.53
C VAL A 72 -2.81 10.17 -0.07
N LYS A 73 -2.85 10.25 -1.39
CA LYS A 73 -3.95 10.84 -2.11
C LYS A 73 -4.40 9.88 -3.20
N THR A 74 -5.47 9.15 -2.92
CA THR A 74 -5.97 8.16 -3.87
C THR A 74 -7.48 8.07 -3.81
N GLU A 75 -8.11 7.98 -4.96
CA GLU A 75 -9.54 7.75 -5.09
C GLU A 75 -9.84 6.25 -5.10
N GLU A 76 -8.88 5.44 -5.52
CA GLU A 76 -9.05 4.01 -5.68
C GLU A 76 -7.90 3.23 -5.09
N CYS A 77 -8.24 2.11 -4.47
CA CYS A 77 -7.27 1.14 -3.98
C CYS A 77 -7.49 -0.18 -4.70
N SER A 78 -6.40 -0.79 -5.16
CA SER A 78 -6.48 -2.09 -5.82
C SER A 78 -6.49 -3.19 -4.77
N LYS A 79 -7.57 -3.98 -4.73
CA LYS A 79 -7.66 -5.12 -3.83
C LYS A 79 -6.73 -6.23 -4.27
N ILE A 80 -6.09 -6.85 -3.29
CA ILE A 80 -5.15 -7.94 -3.51
C ILE A 80 -5.77 -9.22 -2.96
N HIS A 81 -5.83 -10.25 -3.79
CA HIS A 81 -6.17 -11.58 -3.33
C HIS A 81 -4.89 -12.25 -2.82
N ASN A 82 -4.99 -12.92 -1.68
CA ASN A 82 -3.88 -13.44 -0.87
C ASN A 82 -2.75 -14.22 -1.57
N GLU A 83 -2.92 -14.64 -2.78
CA GLU A 83 -1.96 -15.51 -3.44
C GLU A 83 -1.19 -14.82 -4.56
N LYS A 84 -1.33 -13.48 -4.73
CA LYS A 84 -1.13 -13.01 -6.09
C LYS A 84 -0.39 -11.71 -6.25
N VAL A 85 0.82 -11.71 -5.73
CA VAL A 85 1.84 -10.79 -6.24
C VAL A 85 1.95 -10.93 -7.76
N GLY A 86 1.82 -12.16 -8.31
CA GLY A 86 1.81 -12.39 -9.75
C GLY A 86 0.65 -11.74 -10.48
N PHE A 87 -0.54 -11.69 -9.87
CA PHE A 87 -1.68 -10.95 -10.43
C PHE A 87 -1.40 -9.44 -10.43
N LEU A 88 -0.79 -8.95 -9.36
CA LEU A 88 -0.42 -7.56 -9.23
C LEU A 88 0.66 -7.17 -10.25
N GLU A 89 1.63 -8.03 -10.51
CA GLU A 89 2.62 -7.84 -11.55
C GLU A 89 1.98 -7.66 -12.92
N LYS A 90 1.02 -8.50 -13.27
CA LYS A 90 0.25 -8.35 -14.50
C LYS A 90 -0.47 -7.02 -14.58
N PHE A 91 -1.06 -6.61 -13.47
CA PHE A 91 -1.80 -5.36 -13.38
C PHE A 91 -0.86 -4.16 -13.56
N PHE A 92 0.28 -4.16 -12.88
CA PHE A 92 1.25 -3.08 -13.00
C PHE A 92 1.97 -3.06 -14.34
N ASN A 93 2.26 -4.20 -14.92
CA ASN A 93 2.82 -4.27 -16.26
C ASN A 93 1.88 -3.66 -17.30
N PHE A 94 0.59 -3.81 -17.12
CA PHE A 94 -0.41 -3.19 -17.98
C PHE A 94 -0.34 -1.66 -17.91
N PHE A 95 -0.04 -1.09 -16.75
CA PHE A 95 0.04 0.36 -16.55
C PHE A 95 1.41 0.96 -16.83
N LEU A 96 2.47 0.16 -16.78
CA LEU A 96 3.84 0.63 -16.97
C LEU A 96 4.30 0.54 -18.42
N TYR A 97 3.61 -0.18 -19.24
CA TYR A 97 3.85 -0.30 -20.67
C TYR A 97 2.62 0.23 -21.43
#